data_cfdcc4ec1dd67d228208e02b22c293d3
#
_entry.id   cfdcc4ec1dd67d228208e02b22c293d3
#
_cell.length_a   1.000
_cell.length_b   1.000
_cell.length_c   1.000
_cell.angle_alpha   90.00
_cell.angle_beta   90.00
_cell.angle_gamma   90.00
#
_symmetry.space_group_name_H-M   'P 1'
#
loop_
_entity.id
_entity.type
_entity.pdbx_description
1 polymer ?
#
loop_
_entity_poly.entity_id
_entity_poly.type
_entity_poly.pdbx_seq_one_letter_code
_entity_poly.pdbx_strand_id
1 'polypeptide(L)'
;MSHCRFLWALCLLAGLAAAPLAAGTSTSLKVQVVDERGMPVRDAVVELVPAGGWTGPVHLPWRPAMAQKNETFVPGTLIVAKGSTVAFPNLDRVRHSIYSFSRPARFEIDLYGRDQTRSHRFTQAGSVKLGCNIHDDMRGYIRVTETPFAGKTDTNGYVTLSGMPTGQARVTVWHPQLRAPGNEARSAVAVKSAGRHKVAVRLR
;
A
#
# COMPACT_ATOMS: atom_id res chain seq x y z
N MET A 1 21.64 -17.70 -82.79
CA MET A 1 22.69 -17.26 -81.86
C MET A 1 22.05 -16.33 -80.86
N SER A 2 21.64 -16.85 -79.72
CA SER A 2 20.87 -16.11 -78.71
C SER A 2 21.59 -16.21 -77.35
N HIS A 3 22.08 -15.07 -76.87
CA HIS A 3 22.82 -14.99 -75.62
C HIS A 3 21.82 -14.78 -74.48
N CYS A 4 21.70 -15.80 -73.62
CA CYS A 4 20.92 -15.73 -72.35
C CYS A 4 21.79 -15.11 -71.27
N ARG A 5 21.44 -13.92 -70.81
CA ARG A 5 22.10 -13.23 -69.66
C ARG A 5 21.35 -13.63 -68.36
N PHE A 6 22.00 -14.41 -67.55
CA PHE A 6 21.54 -14.70 -66.14
C PHE A 6 21.86 -13.50 -65.25
N LEU A 7 20.82 -12.84 -64.75
CA LEU A 7 20.90 -11.86 -63.69
C LEU A 7 20.86 -12.57 -62.32
N TRP A 8 21.95 -12.48 -61.60
CA TRP A 8 21.99 -12.90 -60.17
C TRP A 8 21.45 -11.78 -59.32
N ALA A 9 20.28 -12.01 -58.64
CA ALA A 9 19.75 -11.11 -57.64
C ALA A 9 20.40 -11.43 -56.29
N LEU A 10 21.19 -10.48 -55.79
CA LEU A 10 21.80 -10.54 -54.46
C LEU A 10 20.75 -10.12 -53.42
N CYS A 11 20.17 -11.09 -52.69
CA CYS A 11 19.32 -10.80 -51.52
C CYS A 11 20.20 -10.41 -50.32
N LEU A 12 20.23 -9.12 -49.99
CA LEU A 12 20.79 -8.61 -48.75
C LEU A 12 19.81 -8.93 -47.59
N LEU A 13 20.12 -9.94 -46.78
CA LEU A 13 19.48 -10.18 -45.51
C LEU A 13 19.96 -9.13 -44.51
N ALA A 14 19.14 -8.12 -44.25
CA ALA A 14 19.35 -7.18 -43.16
C ALA A 14 19.00 -7.89 -41.83
N GLY A 15 20.03 -8.32 -41.12
CA GLY A 15 19.87 -8.87 -39.77
C GLY A 15 19.39 -7.77 -38.80
N LEU A 16 18.15 -7.84 -38.33
CA LEU A 16 17.67 -7.05 -37.19
C LEU A 16 18.40 -7.55 -35.93
N ALA A 17 19.40 -6.81 -35.48
CA ALA A 17 20.00 -7.02 -34.17
C ALA A 17 18.97 -6.57 -33.12
N ALA A 18 18.34 -7.54 -32.44
CA ALA A 18 17.51 -7.27 -31.26
C ALA A 18 18.41 -6.72 -30.14
N ALA A 19 18.24 -5.45 -29.80
CA ALA A 19 18.90 -4.87 -28.65
C ALA A 19 18.44 -5.63 -27.39
N PRO A 20 19.36 -6.03 -26.49
CA PRO A 20 18.96 -6.67 -25.25
C PRO A 20 18.11 -5.67 -24.43
N LEU A 21 16.88 -6.06 -24.06
CA LEU A 21 16.11 -5.36 -23.05
C LEU A 21 16.97 -5.35 -21.78
N ALA A 22 17.49 -4.19 -21.40
CA ALA A 22 18.12 -4.01 -20.12
C ALA A 22 17.09 -4.33 -19.04
N ALA A 23 17.28 -5.44 -18.35
CA ALA A 23 16.52 -5.77 -17.14
C ALA A 23 16.81 -4.66 -16.14
N GLY A 24 15.90 -3.68 -16.04
CA GLY A 24 15.99 -2.61 -15.06
C GLY A 24 16.12 -3.22 -13.68
N THR A 25 17.21 -2.93 -12.97
CA THR A 25 17.40 -3.40 -11.59
C THR A 25 16.27 -2.86 -10.75
N SER A 26 15.33 -3.75 -10.39
CA SER A 26 14.21 -3.40 -9.51
C SER A 26 14.77 -2.97 -8.15
N THR A 27 14.51 -1.72 -7.78
CA THR A 27 14.88 -1.23 -6.45
C THR A 27 14.07 -1.95 -5.40
N SER A 28 14.69 -2.24 -4.25
CA SER A 28 13.99 -2.77 -3.08
C SER A 28 14.52 -2.13 -1.80
N LEU A 29 13.61 -1.77 -0.90
CA LEU A 29 13.96 -1.31 0.43
C LEU A 29 13.26 -2.20 1.46
N LYS A 30 14.05 -2.92 2.26
CA LYS A 30 13.56 -3.68 3.42
C LYS A 30 13.56 -2.75 4.63
N VAL A 31 12.36 -2.41 5.13
CA VAL A 31 12.20 -1.59 6.32
C VAL A 31 11.90 -2.47 7.51
N GLN A 32 12.58 -2.21 8.63
CA GLN A 32 12.27 -2.82 9.93
C GLN A 32 11.72 -1.74 10.87
N VAL A 33 10.58 -2.01 11.47
CA VAL A 33 9.99 -1.16 12.50
C VAL A 33 10.13 -1.87 13.84
N VAL A 34 10.72 -1.20 14.82
CA VAL A 34 10.90 -1.70 16.18
C VAL A 34 10.41 -0.66 17.19
N ASP A 35 10.06 -1.11 18.40
CA ASP A 35 9.79 -0.20 19.52
C ASP A 35 11.10 0.29 20.19
N GLU A 36 10.98 1.09 21.26
CA GLU A 36 12.11 1.62 22.03
C GLU A 36 12.96 0.54 22.69
N ARG A 37 12.43 -0.68 22.88
CA ARG A 37 13.11 -1.85 23.46
C ARG A 37 13.77 -2.71 22.37
N GLY A 38 13.61 -2.34 21.11
CA GLY A 38 14.08 -3.11 19.96
C GLY A 38 13.14 -4.26 19.55
N MET A 39 11.94 -4.37 20.16
CA MET A 39 10.96 -5.39 19.82
C MET A 39 10.28 -5.06 18.48
N PRO A 40 10.02 -6.07 17.62
CA PRO A 40 9.37 -5.83 16.34
C PRO A 40 7.96 -5.28 16.50
N VAL A 41 7.61 -4.28 15.68
CA VAL A 41 6.26 -3.73 15.61
C VAL A 41 5.55 -4.34 14.41
N ARG A 42 4.61 -5.22 14.66
CA ARG A 42 3.77 -5.87 13.66
C ARG A 42 2.65 -4.93 13.19
N ASP A 43 2.16 -5.14 11.95
CA ASP A 43 1.04 -4.42 11.33
C ASP A 43 1.24 -2.89 11.25
N ALA A 44 2.46 -2.38 11.45
CA ALA A 44 2.78 -0.99 11.16
C ALA A 44 2.71 -0.75 9.65
N VAL A 45 2.00 0.29 9.25
CA VAL A 45 1.97 0.72 7.84
C VAL A 45 3.22 1.53 7.55
N VAL A 46 3.97 1.12 6.53
CA VAL A 46 5.14 1.84 6.03
C VAL A 46 4.83 2.35 4.63
N GLU A 47 5.04 3.64 4.42
CA GLU A 47 4.88 4.31 3.14
C GLU A 47 6.20 4.98 2.74
N LEU A 48 6.57 4.85 1.47
CA LEU A 48 7.69 5.56 0.88
C LEU A 48 7.18 6.57 -0.15
N VAL A 49 7.60 7.82 -0.01
CA VAL A 49 7.29 8.88 -0.97
C VAL A 49 8.61 9.45 -1.48
N PRO A 50 8.90 9.35 -2.79
CA PRO A 50 10.06 9.99 -3.40
C PRO A 50 10.10 11.49 -3.08
N ALA A 51 11.29 12.10 -3.05
CA ALA A 51 11.44 13.52 -2.70
C ALA A 51 10.62 14.45 -3.62
N GLY A 52 10.47 14.11 -4.89
CA GLY A 52 9.61 14.80 -5.87
C GLY A 52 8.12 14.47 -5.77
N GLY A 53 7.69 13.64 -4.80
CA GLY A 53 6.34 13.10 -4.76
C GLY A 53 6.14 11.91 -5.69
N TRP A 54 4.89 11.46 -5.79
CA TRP A 54 4.47 10.42 -6.75
C TRP A 54 3.27 10.93 -7.55
N THR A 55 3.39 10.94 -8.86
CA THR A 55 2.34 11.41 -9.78
C THR A 55 1.74 10.28 -10.64
N GLY A 56 2.33 9.09 -10.56
CA GLY A 56 1.85 7.91 -11.29
C GLY A 56 0.62 7.27 -10.64
N PRO A 57 0.06 6.25 -11.27
CA PRO A 57 -1.06 5.49 -10.71
C PRO A 57 -0.64 4.77 -9.41
N VAL A 58 -1.59 4.65 -8.49
CA VAL A 58 -1.39 3.93 -7.22
C VAL A 58 -2.17 2.63 -7.29
N HIS A 59 -1.45 1.54 -7.57
CA HIS A 59 -2.00 0.18 -7.55
C HIS A 59 -1.45 -0.57 -6.35
N LEU A 60 -2.34 -1.15 -5.56
CA LEU A 60 -1.99 -1.97 -4.41
C LEU A 60 -2.40 -3.43 -4.68
N PRO A 61 -1.64 -4.44 -4.22
CA PRO A 61 -1.83 -5.83 -4.63
C PRO A 61 -3.02 -6.54 -3.97
N TRP A 62 -3.82 -5.85 -3.16
CA TRP A 62 -4.97 -6.40 -2.46
C TRP A 62 -6.26 -5.70 -2.83
N ARG A 63 -7.38 -6.37 -2.54
CA ARG A 63 -8.71 -5.80 -2.76
C ARG A 63 -9.03 -4.71 -1.73
N PRO A 64 -9.67 -3.61 -2.12
CA PRO A 64 -10.15 -2.59 -1.18
C PRO A 64 -11.44 -3.07 -0.50
N ALA A 65 -11.29 -4.02 0.42
CA ALA A 65 -12.41 -4.57 1.20
C ALA A 65 -11.98 -4.81 2.65
N MET A 66 -12.88 -4.50 3.59
CA MET A 66 -12.72 -4.73 5.02
C MET A 66 -14.01 -5.34 5.56
N ALA A 67 -13.99 -6.65 5.82
CA ALA A 67 -15.16 -7.37 6.29
C ALA A 67 -15.41 -7.13 7.79
N GLN A 68 -16.66 -7.34 8.21
CA GLN A 68 -17.08 -7.46 9.61
C GLN A 68 -17.26 -8.94 9.90
N LYS A 69 -16.45 -9.51 10.78
CA LYS A 69 -16.45 -10.92 11.11
C LYS A 69 -16.01 -11.12 12.57
N ASN A 70 -16.78 -11.90 13.33
CA ASN A 70 -16.55 -12.15 14.76
C ASN A 70 -16.43 -10.82 15.54
N GLU A 71 -17.35 -9.89 15.27
CA GLU A 71 -17.40 -8.56 15.88
C GLU A 71 -16.10 -7.75 15.76
N THR A 72 -15.35 -8.00 14.68
CA THR A 72 -14.12 -7.29 14.35
C THR A 72 -14.08 -6.85 12.88
N PHE A 73 -13.29 -5.83 12.58
CA PHE A 73 -12.94 -5.49 11.21
C PHE A 73 -11.78 -6.36 10.73
N VAL A 74 -11.95 -7.00 9.56
CA VAL A 74 -10.94 -7.89 8.96
C VAL A 74 -10.63 -7.45 7.52
N PRO A 75 -9.39 -7.04 7.23
CA PRO A 75 -8.24 -6.89 8.16
C PRO A 75 -8.46 -5.74 9.14
N GLY A 76 -7.82 -5.78 10.32
CA GLY A 76 -7.89 -4.69 11.32
C GLY A 76 -7.29 -3.37 10.82
N THR A 77 -6.32 -3.43 9.91
CA THR A 77 -5.77 -2.29 9.17
C THR A 77 -5.71 -2.60 7.67
N LEU A 78 -6.32 -1.74 6.87
CA LEU A 78 -6.32 -1.82 5.40
C LEU A 78 -5.62 -0.58 4.83
N ILE A 79 -4.75 -0.77 3.83
CA ILE A 79 -4.16 0.32 3.05
C ILE A 79 -4.90 0.42 1.73
N VAL A 80 -5.29 1.63 1.34
CA VAL A 80 -5.98 1.88 0.06
C VAL A 80 -5.40 3.10 -0.64
N ALA A 81 -5.47 3.11 -1.96
CA ALA A 81 -5.12 4.30 -2.73
C ALA A 81 -6.16 5.41 -2.50
N LYS A 82 -5.73 6.66 -2.50
CA LYS A 82 -6.64 7.81 -2.54
C LYS A 82 -7.60 7.69 -3.72
N GLY A 83 -8.89 7.92 -3.46
CA GLY A 83 -9.96 7.76 -4.43
C GLY A 83 -10.59 6.36 -4.48
N SER A 84 -10.05 5.38 -3.76
CA SER A 84 -10.61 4.02 -3.71
C SER A 84 -11.97 3.98 -3.02
N THR A 85 -12.84 3.12 -3.52
CA THR A 85 -14.07 2.72 -2.83
C THR A 85 -13.80 1.41 -2.08
N VAL A 86 -13.98 1.41 -0.77
CA VAL A 86 -13.81 0.23 0.09
C VAL A 86 -15.16 -0.43 0.32
N ALA A 87 -15.22 -1.74 0.08
CA ALA A 87 -16.39 -2.55 0.40
C ALA A 87 -16.32 -3.06 1.84
N PHE A 88 -17.46 -3.07 2.52
CA PHE A 88 -17.63 -3.54 3.89
C PHE A 88 -18.69 -4.65 3.92
N PRO A 89 -18.34 -5.90 3.57
CA PRO A 89 -19.28 -7.03 3.71
C PRO A 89 -19.47 -7.39 5.18
N ASN A 90 -20.73 -7.59 5.60
CA ASN A 90 -21.04 -8.14 6.90
C ASN A 90 -21.14 -9.67 6.81
N LEU A 91 -20.15 -10.37 7.39
CA LEU A 91 -20.07 -11.82 7.44
C LEU A 91 -20.53 -12.39 8.80
N ASP A 92 -20.96 -11.52 9.72
CA ASP A 92 -21.47 -11.93 11.03
C ASP A 92 -22.97 -12.24 10.99
N ARG A 93 -23.42 -12.94 12.03
CA ARG A 93 -24.84 -13.21 12.24
C ARG A 93 -25.60 -12.01 12.80
N VAL A 94 -24.88 -11.06 13.38
CA VAL A 94 -25.41 -9.82 13.96
C VAL A 94 -25.29 -8.66 12.97
N ARG A 95 -26.10 -7.63 13.18
CA ARG A 95 -26.03 -6.40 12.38
C ARG A 95 -24.88 -5.54 12.89
N HIS A 96 -24.25 -4.80 11.97
CA HIS A 96 -23.23 -3.81 12.30
C HIS A 96 -23.52 -2.49 11.60
N SER A 97 -23.05 -1.41 12.21
CA SER A 97 -22.89 -0.09 11.60
C SER A 97 -21.42 0.20 11.40
N ILE A 98 -21.09 1.27 10.68
CA ILE A 98 -19.72 1.76 10.57
C ILE A 98 -19.75 3.27 10.69
N TYR A 99 -18.91 3.83 11.56
CA TYR A 99 -18.72 5.27 11.62
C TYR A 99 -17.25 5.66 11.65
N SER A 100 -16.98 6.88 11.25
CA SER A 100 -15.69 7.54 11.39
C SER A 100 -15.84 9.02 11.67
N PHE A 101 -15.10 9.52 12.65
CA PHE A 101 -14.92 10.94 12.93
C PHE A 101 -13.57 11.47 12.49
N SER A 102 -12.78 10.65 11.79
CA SER A 102 -11.44 11.03 11.33
C SER A 102 -11.50 12.14 10.28
N ARG A 103 -10.58 13.10 10.36
CA ARG A 103 -10.55 14.24 9.46
C ARG A 103 -10.53 13.88 7.96
N PRO A 104 -9.78 12.84 7.50
CA PRO A 104 -9.77 12.46 6.08
C PRO A 104 -11.08 11.87 5.58
N ALA A 105 -11.91 11.27 6.46
CA ALA A 105 -13.21 10.73 6.10
C ALA A 105 -14.13 10.70 7.31
N ARG A 106 -15.11 11.60 7.33
CA ARG A 106 -16.23 11.57 8.28
C ARG A 106 -17.43 10.97 7.58
N PHE A 107 -17.95 9.86 8.10
CA PHE A 107 -19.13 9.20 7.54
C PHE A 107 -19.78 8.29 8.55
N GLU A 108 -21.01 7.92 8.27
CA GLU A 108 -21.76 6.90 8.98
C GLU A 108 -22.46 6.00 7.97
N ILE A 109 -22.50 4.72 8.27
CA ILE A 109 -23.25 3.68 7.57
C ILE A 109 -24.16 3.04 8.60
N ASP A 110 -25.45 3.15 8.40
CA ASP A 110 -26.47 2.58 9.27
C ASP A 110 -26.33 1.06 9.40
N LEU A 111 -27.00 0.51 10.41
CA LEU A 111 -27.02 -0.92 10.71
C LEU A 111 -27.45 -1.76 9.48
N TYR A 112 -26.63 -2.71 9.09
CA TYR A 112 -26.92 -3.67 8.04
C TYR A 112 -26.60 -5.10 8.45
N GLY A 113 -27.37 -6.03 7.93
CA GLY A 113 -27.34 -7.43 8.35
C GLY A 113 -26.33 -8.27 7.59
N ARG A 114 -26.31 -9.57 7.96
CA ARG A 114 -25.51 -10.60 7.34
C ARG A 114 -25.69 -10.62 5.81
N ASP A 115 -24.60 -10.96 5.10
CA ASP A 115 -24.52 -11.10 3.64
C ASP A 115 -24.85 -9.81 2.87
N GLN A 116 -25.01 -8.67 3.58
CA GLN A 116 -25.10 -7.37 2.97
C GLN A 116 -23.73 -6.71 2.91
N THR A 117 -23.54 -5.89 1.88
CA THR A 117 -22.32 -5.10 1.70
C THR A 117 -22.68 -3.62 1.61
N ARG A 118 -21.93 -2.79 2.29
CA ARG A 118 -21.93 -1.33 2.13
C ARG A 118 -20.57 -0.89 1.61
N SER A 119 -20.48 0.34 1.17
CA SER A 119 -19.20 0.88 0.68
C SER A 119 -19.06 2.36 0.98
N HIS A 120 -17.81 2.82 1.06
CA HIS A 120 -17.47 4.24 1.19
C HIS A 120 -16.25 4.56 0.32
N ARG A 121 -16.24 5.76 -0.29
CA ARG A 121 -15.12 6.24 -1.11
C ARG A 121 -14.21 7.15 -0.30
N PHE A 122 -12.91 6.84 -0.28
CA PHE A 122 -11.88 7.56 0.49
C PHE A 122 -11.13 8.54 -0.41
N THR A 123 -11.49 9.81 -0.40
CA THR A 123 -10.97 10.85 -1.31
C THR A 123 -9.80 11.65 -0.77
N GLN A 124 -9.49 11.55 0.52
CA GLN A 124 -8.39 12.28 1.17
C GLN A 124 -7.38 11.31 1.78
N ALA A 125 -6.08 11.58 1.55
CA ALA A 125 -5.00 10.80 2.16
C ALA A 125 -4.94 10.99 3.68
N GLY A 126 -4.53 9.94 4.38
CA GLY A 126 -4.39 9.94 5.83
C GLY A 126 -4.96 8.69 6.50
N SER A 127 -5.03 8.72 7.82
CA SER A 127 -5.52 7.60 8.62
C SER A 127 -6.95 7.82 9.06
N VAL A 128 -7.79 6.82 8.84
CA VAL A 128 -9.21 6.80 9.20
C VAL A 128 -9.44 5.69 10.22
N LYS A 129 -9.93 6.06 11.40
CA LYS A 129 -10.37 5.12 12.43
C LYS A 129 -11.84 4.82 12.24
N LEU A 130 -12.19 3.55 12.21
CA LEU A 130 -13.54 3.05 12.13
C LEU A 130 -14.01 2.53 13.48
N GLY A 131 -15.30 2.67 13.77
CA GLY A 131 -16.00 2.07 14.90
C GLY A 131 -17.35 1.50 14.48
N CYS A 132 -17.97 0.74 15.37
CA CYS A 132 -19.34 0.25 15.29
C CYS A 132 -20.14 0.79 16.46
N ASN A 133 -21.41 1.24 16.24
CA ASN A 133 -22.23 1.87 17.30
C ASN A 133 -22.73 0.89 18.37
N ILE A 134 -22.73 -0.41 18.08
CA ILE A 134 -23.29 -1.43 18.97
C ILE A 134 -22.24 -2.37 19.59
N HIS A 135 -20.97 -2.23 19.21
CA HIS A 135 -19.85 -3.01 19.76
C HIS A 135 -18.68 -2.06 20.03
N ASP A 136 -18.53 -1.59 21.25
CA ASP A 136 -17.56 -0.53 21.63
C ASP A 136 -16.10 -0.88 21.33
N ASP A 137 -15.77 -2.17 21.37
CA ASP A 137 -14.41 -2.66 21.09
C ASP A 137 -14.13 -2.92 19.59
N MET A 138 -15.16 -2.85 18.74
CA MET A 138 -15.02 -3.07 17.30
C MET A 138 -14.37 -1.86 16.64
N ARG A 139 -13.06 -1.97 16.41
CA ARG A 139 -12.24 -0.90 15.83
C ARG A 139 -11.48 -1.40 14.60
N GLY A 140 -11.43 -0.57 13.57
CA GLY A 140 -10.64 -0.81 12.37
C GLY A 140 -9.94 0.47 11.91
N TYR A 141 -8.98 0.30 11.00
CA TYR A 141 -8.22 1.44 10.48
C TYR A 141 -8.05 1.32 8.97
N ILE A 142 -8.23 2.45 8.27
CA ILE A 142 -7.91 2.56 6.86
C ILE A 142 -6.82 3.60 6.70
N ARG A 143 -5.70 3.19 6.11
CA ARG A 143 -4.65 4.09 5.67
C ARG A 143 -4.86 4.42 4.21
N VAL A 144 -5.20 5.66 3.91
CA VAL A 144 -5.37 6.17 2.55
C VAL A 144 -4.05 6.76 2.09
N THR A 145 -3.42 6.14 1.08
CA THR A 145 -2.09 6.51 0.59
C THR A 145 -2.13 7.15 -0.79
N GLU A 146 -1.13 7.99 -1.09
CA GLU A 146 -0.89 8.59 -2.41
C GLU A 146 0.33 7.98 -3.11
N THR A 147 0.86 6.88 -2.58
CA THR A 147 2.03 6.19 -3.16
C THR A 147 1.74 4.69 -3.30
N PRO A 148 2.22 4.03 -4.37
CA PRO A 148 2.12 2.58 -4.51
C PRO A 148 3.13 1.84 -3.63
N PHE A 149 4.11 2.55 -3.06
CA PHE A 149 5.16 1.99 -2.22
C PHE A 149 4.71 1.99 -0.76
N ALA A 150 3.71 1.17 -0.47
CA ALA A 150 3.13 1.03 0.87
C ALA A 150 2.93 -0.45 1.22
N GLY A 151 3.07 -0.78 2.49
CA GLY A 151 2.87 -2.14 2.99
C GLY A 151 2.80 -2.18 4.50
N LYS A 152 2.46 -3.35 5.06
CA LYS A 152 2.44 -3.60 6.50
C LYS A 152 3.62 -4.46 6.92
N THR A 153 4.15 -4.17 8.10
CA THR A 153 5.18 -5.01 8.70
C THR A 153 4.62 -6.37 9.13
N ASP A 154 5.44 -7.39 8.97
CA ASP A 154 5.18 -8.76 9.42
C ASP A 154 5.37 -8.91 10.95
N THR A 155 5.29 -10.14 11.45
CA THR A 155 5.51 -10.49 12.88
C THR A 155 6.90 -10.15 13.38
N ASN A 156 7.89 -10.04 12.49
CA ASN A 156 9.28 -9.67 12.80
C ASN A 156 9.54 -8.17 12.56
N GLY A 157 8.47 -7.39 12.32
CA GLY A 157 8.55 -5.96 12.09
C GLY A 157 9.08 -5.57 10.72
N TYR A 158 9.14 -6.48 9.73
CA TYR A 158 9.69 -6.21 8.40
C TYR A 158 8.60 -5.98 7.36
N VAL A 159 8.91 -5.09 6.42
CA VAL A 159 8.23 -4.96 5.13
C VAL A 159 9.25 -4.69 4.04
N THR A 160 9.04 -5.26 2.86
CA THR A 160 9.86 -4.96 1.68
C THR A 160 9.01 -4.20 0.67
N LEU A 161 9.50 -3.03 0.26
CA LEU A 161 8.86 -2.18 -0.75
C LEU A 161 9.76 -2.14 -1.98
N SER A 162 9.20 -2.38 -3.16
CA SER A 162 9.97 -2.56 -4.40
C SER A 162 9.47 -1.66 -5.53
N GLY A 163 10.29 -1.47 -6.55
CA GLY A 163 9.92 -0.74 -7.76
C GLY A 163 9.95 0.79 -7.62
N MET A 164 10.47 1.32 -6.51
CA MET A 164 10.59 2.75 -6.32
C MET A 164 11.79 3.33 -7.09
N PRO A 165 11.71 4.55 -7.61
CA PRO A 165 12.87 5.24 -8.18
C PRO A 165 14.00 5.35 -7.16
N THR A 166 15.25 5.23 -7.61
CA THR A 166 16.43 5.54 -6.79
C THR A 166 16.48 7.03 -6.43
N GLY A 167 17.05 7.36 -5.29
CA GLY A 167 17.18 8.74 -4.82
C GLY A 167 16.66 8.96 -3.41
N GLN A 168 16.48 10.22 -3.05
CA GLN A 168 15.96 10.58 -1.74
C GLN A 168 14.45 10.29 -1.66
N ALA A 169 14.02 9.75 -0.53
CA ALA A 169 12.63 9.48 -0.22
C ALA A 169 12.33 9.75 1.26
N ARG A 170 11.07 9.98 1.56
CA ARG A 170 10.54 10.02 2.92
C ARG A 170 9.87 8.70 3.26
N VAL A 171 10.30 8.10 4.37
CA VAL A 171 9.62 6.99 5.03
C VAL A 171 8.62 7.55 6.01
N THR A 172 7.37 7.11 5.94
CA THR A 172 6.36 7.35 6.97
C THR A 172 5.96 6.00 7.56
N VAL A 173 6.07 5.86 8.86
CA VAL A 173 5.57 4.70 9.62
C VAL A 173 4.33 5.15 10.39
N TRP A 174 3.23 4.46 10.21
CA TRP A 174 1.99 4.68 10.94
C TRP A 174 1.60 3.42 11.72
N HIS A 175 1.15 3.59 12.95
CA HIS A 175 0.55 2.51 13.75
C HIS A 175 -0.46 3.11 14.74
N PRO A 176 -1.62 2.48 15.00
CA PRO A 176 -2.66 3.08 15.86
C PRO A 176 -2.20 3.38 17.29
N GLN A 177 -1.19 2.67 17.78
CA GLN A 177 -0.62 2.88 19.11
C GLN A 177 0.63 3.77 19.11
N LEU A 178 1.07 4.31 17.97
CA LEU A 178 2.27 5.13 17.90
C LEU A 178 2.06 6.46 18.64
N ARG A 179 2.97 6.79 19.56
CA ARG A 179 2.93 8.01 20.38
C ARG A 179 3.58 9.18 19.64
N ALA A 180 2.87 9.70 18.64
CA ALA A 180 3.27 10.90 17.91
C ALA A 180 2.02 11.55 17.29
N PRO A 181 2.07 12.81 16.87
CA PRO A 181 0.99 13.46 16.14
C PRO A 181 0.57 12.64 14.93
N GLY A 182 -0.72 12.41 14.76
CA GLY A 182 -1.27 11.58 13.67
C GLY A 182 -0.91 10.09 13.75
N ASN A 183 -0.31 9.63 14.87
CA ASN A 183 0.23 8.28 15.01
C ASN A 183 1.28 7.93 13.93
N GLU A 184 2.11 8.92 13.54
CA GLU A 184 3.11 8.80 12.49
C GLU A 184 4.53 9.13 12.97
N ALA A 185 5.50 8.34 12.52
CA ALA A 185 6.93 8.67 12.57
C ALA A 185 7.45 8.85 11.14
N ARG A 186 8.31 9.83 10.92
CA ARG A 186 8.83 10.17 9.60
C ARG A 186 10.35 10.24 9.63
N SER A 187 11.00 9.71 8.58
CA SER A 187 12.44 9.79 8.38
C SER A 187 12.78 9.93 6.90
N ALA A 188 13.97 10.42 6.60
CA ALA A 188 14.52 10.43 5.25
C ALA A 188 15.32 9.14 5.00
N VAL A 189 15.33 8.67 3.75
CA VAL A 189 16.14 7.55 3.31
C VAL A 189 16.63 7.76 1.88
N ALA A 190 17.86 7.37 1.59
CA ALA A 190 18.36 7.27 0.23
C ALA A 190 18.07 5.86 -0.31
N VAL A 191 17.19 5.78 -1.30
CA VAL A 191 16.86 4.52 -1.98
C VAL A 191 17.93 4.18 -2.99
N LYS A 192 18.51 3.00 -2.87
CA LYS A 192 19.48 2.39 -3.79
C LYS A 192 18.84 1.17 -4.45
N SER A 193 19.58 0.47 -5.31
CA SER A 193 19.13 -0.79 -5.95
C SER A 193 18.61 -1.82 -4.93
N ALA A 194 19.32 -1.96 -3.79
CA ALA A 194 18.88 -2.75 -2.64
C ALA A 194 19.27 -2.01 -1.36
N GLY A 195 18.39 -1.97 -0.37
CA GLY A 195 18.65 -1.25 0.86
C GLY A 195 17.93 -1.83 2.08
N ARG A 196 18.41 -1.43 3.26
CA ARG A 196 17.74 -1.68 4.54
C ARG A 196 17.58 -0.37 5.30
N HIS A 197 16.47 -0.21 5.98
CA HIS A 197 16.20 0.95 6.82
C HIS A 197 15.52 0.49 8.12
N LYS A 198 15.99 0.98 9.25
CA LYS A 198 15.41 0.66 10.56
C LYS A 198 14.77 1.92 11.12
N VAL A 199 13.54 1.79 11.59
CA VAL A 199 12.79 2.88 12.23
C VAL A 199 12.42 2.43 13.64
N ALA A 200 12.89 3.16 14.64
CA ALA A 200 12.45 2.98 16.01
C ALA A 200 11.25 3.91 16.29
N VAL A 201 10.21 3.38 16.92
CA VAL A 201 8.99 4.13 17.24
C VAL A 201 8.64 3.94 18.71
N ARG A 202 7.93 4.92 19.28
CA ARG A 202 7.41 4.85 20.63
C ARG A 202 5.94 4.46 20.58
N LEU A 203 5.57 3.37 21.25
CA LEU A 203 4.18 2.93 21.38
C LEU A 203 3.58 3.36 22.73
N ARG A 204 2.24 3.35 22.78
CA ARG A 204 1.45 3.60 24.01
C ARG A 204 1.40 2.34 24.87
#